data_8e212e5d01dcd232bfa0d7c92b6634cb
#
_entry.id   8e212e5d01dcd232bfa0d7c92b6634cb
#
_cell.length_a   1.000
_cell.length_b   1.000
_cell.length_c   1.000
_cell.angle_alpha   90.00
_cell.angle_beta   90.00
_cell.angle_gamma   90.00
#
_symmetry.space_group_name_H-M   'P 1'
#
loop_
_entity.id
_entity.type
_entity.pdbx_description
1 polymer ?
#
loop_
_entity_poly.entity_id
_entity_poly.type
_entity_poly.pdbx_seq_one_letter_code
_entity_poly.pdbx_strand_id
1 'polypeptide(L)'
;MNRREALKNISISFGSITLSAGVLSMLQSCQSNNSDWSPEFFSNKQLSFVDRMFEIIIPETDTPGAISLNLSNFIDSYINRNISSKNQSELSAEINEFLNIILKNETKNNISEVDDLSLIHI
;
A
#
# COMPACT_ATOMS: atom_id res chain seq x y z
N MET A 1 28.40 -46.01 4.81
CA MET A 1 27.90 -44.68 5.23
C MET A 1 26.62 -44.89 6.05
N ASN A 2 26.66 -44.47 7.30
CA ASN A 2 25.52 -44.57 8.18
C ASN A 2 24.52 -43.43 7.90
N ARG A 3 23.22 -43.71 8.05
CA ARG A 3 22.18 -42.68 7.87
C ARG A 3 22.43 -41.38 8.63
N ARG A 4 23.09 -41.51 9.79
CA ARG A 4 23.49 -40.38 10.64
C ARG A 4 24.59 -39.49 10.01
N GLU A 5 25.52 -40.11 9.32
CA GLU A 5 26.60 -39.37 8.62
C GLU A 5 26.07 -38.66 7.36
N ALA A 6 25.14 -39.32 6.65
CA ALA A 6 24.49 -38.71 5.49
C ALA A 6 23.72 -37.46 5.89
N LEU A 7 22.92 -37.51 6.99
CA LEU A 7 22.21 -36.36 7.52
C LEU A 7 23.12 -35.23 7.99
N LYS A 8 24.25 -35.58 8.63
CA LYS A 8 25.24 -34.60 9.08
C LYS A 8 25.91 -33.88 7.90
N ASN A 9 26.25 -34.63 6.86
CA ASN A 9 26.88 -34.05 5.65
C ASN A 9 25.88 -33.16 4.87
N ILE A 10 24.60 -33.55 4.81
CA ILE A 10 23.55 -32.72 4.22
C ILE A 10 23.35 -31.42 5.00
N SER A 11 23.35 -31.50 6.32
CA SER A 11 23.19 -30.31 7.18
C SER A 11 24.36 -29.31 7.02
N ILE A 12 25.58 -29.80 6.90
CA ILE A 12 26.77 -28.95 6.69
C ILE A 12 26.74 -28.34 5.29
N SER A 13 26.35 -29.10 4.28
CA SER A 13 26.26 -28.61 2.91
C SER A 13 25.13 -27.58 2.75
N PHE A 14 23.99 -27.79 3.40
CA PHE A 14 22.88 -26.84 3.42
C PHE A 14 23.22 -25.56 4.19
N GLY A 15 23.91 -25.69 5.33
CA GLY A 15 24.37 -24.56 6.14
C GLY A 15 25.34 -23.65 5.40
N SER A 16 26.22 -24.19 4.55
CA SER A 16 27.13 -23.38 3.76
C SER A 16 26.50 -22.70 2.55
N ILE A 17 25.39 -23.22 2.03
CA ILE A 17 24.62 -22.58 0.95
C ILE A 17 23.78 -21.42 1.46
N THR A 18 23.26 -21.50 2.69
CA THR A 18 22.44 -20.43 3.29
C THR A 18 23.21 -19.17 3.64
N LEU A 19 24.52 -19.25 3.73
CA LEU A 19 25.40 -18.09 3.97
C LEU A 19 25.92 -17.46 2.67
N SER A 20 25.53 -17.96 1.50
CA SER A 20 25.90 -17.32 0.25
C SER A 20 25.16 -15.98 0.07
N ALA A 21 25.87 -14.99 -0.47
CA ALA A 21 25.32 -13.65 -0.74
C ALA A 21 24.01 -13.67 -1.54
N GLY A 22 23.74 -14.73 -2.30
CA GLY A 22 22.51 -14.90 -3.08
C GLY A 22 21.27 -15.14 -2.24
N VAL A 23 21.37 -15.82 -1.10
CA VAL A 23 20.23 -16.03 -0.19
C VAL A 23 19.94 -14.77 0.63
N LEU A 24 20.99 -14.07 1.03
CA LEU A 24 20.84 -12.76 1.70
C LEU A 24 20.14 -11.74 0.79
N SER A 25 20.42 -11.75 -0.51
CA SER A 25 19.71 -10.86 -1.47
C SER A 25 18.24 -11.24 -1.67
N MET A 26 17.90 -12.53 -1.60
CA MET A 26 16.50 -12.97 -1.63
C MET A 26 15.72 -12.55 -0.36
N LEU A 27 16.35 -12.61 0.80
CA LEU A 27 15.74 -12.14 2.06
C LEU A 27 15.55 -10.62 2.06
N GLN A 28 16.49 -9.87 1.48
CA GLN A 28 16.34 -8.42 1.30
C GLN A 28 15.24 -8.04 0.33
N SER A 29 14.98 -8.84 -0.70
CA SER A 29 13.87 -8.57 -1.63
C SER A 29 12.49 -8.80 -0.98
N CYS A 30 12.41 -9.64 0.05
CA CYS A 30 11.20 -9.80 0.86
C CYS A 30 11.04 -8.68 1.90
N GLN A 31 12.10 -7.93 2.19
CA GLN A 31 12.12 -6.78 3.09
C GLN A 31 12.06 -5.44 2.35
N SER A 32 11.87 -5.46 1.02
CA SER A 32 11.63 -4.23 0.29
C SER A 32 10.36 -3.57 0.85
N ASN A 33 10.56 -2.69 1.80
CA ASN A 33 9.56 -1.69 2.12
C ASN A 33 9.13 -1.09 0.78
N ASN A 34 7.85 -0.96 0.58
CA ASN A 34 7.19 -0.46 -0.62
C ASN A 34 7.58 1.00 -0.97
N SER A 35 8.83 1.38 -0.73
CA SER A 35 9.34 2.73 -1.01
C SER A 35 9.37 3.06 -2.49
N ASP A 36 9.32 2.05 -3.35
CA ASP A 36 9.36 2.23 -4.81
C ASP A 36 7.97 2.13 -5.48
N TRP A 37 6.90 1.87 -4.70
CA TRP A 37 5.56 1.87 -5.28
C TRP A 37 5.08 3.30 -5.53
N SER A 38 4.64 3.56 -6.73
CA SER A 38 3.99 4.82 -7.10
C SER A 38 2.60 4.54 -7.65
N PRO A 39 1.61 5.39 -7.35
CA PRO A 39 0.27 5.20 -7.88
C PRO A 39 0.26 5.34 -9.41
N GLU A 40 -0.52 4.49 -10.07
CA GLU A 40 -0.71 4.51 -11.52
C GLU A 40 -1.90 5.37 -11.92
N PHE A 41 -2.94 5.42 -11.09
CA PHE A 41 -4.16 6.18 -11.33
C PHE A 41 -4.27 7.43 -10.46
N PHE A 42 -4.13 7.30 -9.14
CA PHE A 42 -4.24 8.42 -8.21
C PHE A 42 -3.03 9.35 -8.27
N SER A 43 -3.28 10.66 -8.17
CA SER A 43 -2.21 11.59 -7.77
C SER A 43 -1.84 11.40 -6.29
N ASN A 44 -0.67 11.88 -5.87
CA ASN A 44 -0.26 11.78 -4.47
C ASN A 44 -1.27 12.44 -3.51
N LYS A 45 -1.87 13.55 -3.91
CA LYS A 45 -2.91 14.23 -3.13
C LYS A 45 -4.20 13.42 -3.04
N GLN A 46 -4.64 12.84 -4.15
CA GLN A 46 -5.79 11.95 -4.17
C GLN A 46 -5.55 10.70 -3.35
N LEU A 47 -4.37 10.11 -3.43
CA LEU A 47 -4.00 8.92 -2.67
C LEU A 47 -4.07 9.17 -1.16
N SER A 48 -3.52 10.29 -0.68
CA SER A 48 -3.60 10.67 0.74
C SER A 48 -5.04 10.83 1.22
N PHE A 49 -5.89 11.38 0.39
CA PHE A 49 -7.32 11.52 0.68
C PHE A 49 -8.02 10.16 0.75
N VAL A 50 -7.78 9.30 -0.24
CA VAL A 50 -8.37 7.96 -0.32
C VAL A 50 -7.92 7.09 0.86
N ASP A 51 -6.65 7.15 1.24
CA ASP A 51 -6.11 6.46 2.42
C ASP A 51 -6.86 6.84 3.69
N ARG A 52 -7.08 8.12 3.92
CA ARG A 52 -7.82 8.60 5.08
C ARG A 52 -9.29 8.18 5.05
N MET A 53 -9.94 8.29 3.90
CA MET A 53 -11.34 7.86 3.75
C MET A 53 -11.49 6.37 4.03
N PHE A 54 -10.60 5.56 3.50
CA PHE A 54 -10.64 4.12 3.72
C PHE A 54 -10.36 3.74 5.18
N GLU A 55 -9.43 4.43 5.85
CA GLU A 55 -9.16 4.19 7.27
C GLU A 55 -10.32 4.57 8.18
N ILE A 56 -11.13 5.56 7.80
CA ILE A 56 -12.38 5.89 8.51
C ILE A 56 -13.41 4.77 8.33
N ILE A 57 -13.50 4.18 7.14
CA ILE A 57 -14.45 3.11 6.85
C ILE A 57 -14.00 1.77 7.46
N ILE A 58 -12.71 1.46 7.37
CA ILE A 58 -12.08 0.23 7.87
C ILE A 58 -10.93 0.61 8.79
N PRO A 59 -11.21 1.00 10.04
CA PRO A 59 -10.17 1.44 10.97
C PRO A 59 -9.33 0.29 11.49
N GLU A 60 -8.09 0.60 11.88
CA GLU A 60 -7.23 -0.31 12.63
C GLU A 60 -7.83 -0.55 14.01
N THR A 61 -8.06 -1.82 14.34
CA THR A 61 -8.58 -2.28 15.63
C THR A 61 -7.81 -3.54 16.03
N ASP A 62 -8.46 -4.55 16.56
CA ASP A 62 -7.88 -5.89 16.75
C ASP A 62 -7.59 -6.58 15.40
N THR A 63 -8.17 -6.06 14.33
CA THR A 63 -7.93 -6.46 12.94
C THR A 63 -7.24 -5.33 12.17
N PRO A 64 -6.43 -5.65 11.13
CA PRO A 64 -5.75 -4.64 10.33
C PRO A 64 -6.75 -3.67 9.66
N GLY A 65 -6.41 -2.38 9.67
CA GLY A 65 -7.16 -1.35 8.97
C GLY A 65 -6.80 -1.22 7.49
N ALA A 66 -7.46 -0.30 6.81
CA ALA A 66 -7.29 -0.11 5.36
C ALA A 66 -5.86 0.25 4.95
N ILE A 67 -5.19 1.09 5.74
CA ILE A 67 -3.79 1.48 5.48
C ILE A 67 -2.86 0.28 5.66
N SER A 68 -3.00 -0.48 6.75
CA SER A 68 -2.20 -1.69 7.01
C SER A 68 -2.37 -2.76 5.93
N LEU A 69 -3.56 -2.83 5.34
CA LEU A 69 -3.87 -3.75 4.24
C LEU A 69 -3.45 -3.22 2.86
N ASN A 70 -2.89 -2.02 2.78
CA ASN A 70 -2.56 -1.34 1.52
C ASN A 70 -3.74 -1.30 0.54
N LEU A 71 -4.93 -1.03 1.04
CA LEU A 71 -6.17 -1.08 0.27
C LEU A 71 -6.18 -0.07 -0.88
N SER A 72 -5.64 1.11 -0.67
CA SER A 72 -5.52 2.15 -1.70
C SER A 72 -4.66 1.71 -2.88
N ASN A 73 -3.58 0.98 -2.62
CA ASN A 73 -2.70 0.44 -3.66
C ASN A 73 -3.45 -0.59 -4.51
N PHE A 74 -4.24 -1.44 -3.86
CA PHE A 74 -5.07 -2.41 -4.57
C PHE A 74 -6.11 -1.71 -5.46
N ILE A 75 -6.81 -0.74 -4.93
CA ILE A 75 -7.85 0.01 -5.66
C ILE A 75 -7.25 0.80 -6.82
N ASP A 76 -6.10 1.46 -6.62
CA ASP A 76 -5.36 2.16 -7.68
C ASP A 76 -5.07 1.25 -8.87
N SER A 77 -4.48 0.10 -8.60
CA SER A 77 -4.16 -0.89 -9.63
C SER A 77 -5.41 -1.49 -10.28
N TYR A 78 -6.48 -1.69 -9.50
CA TYR A 78 -7.75 -2.19 -10.00
C TYR A 78 -8.38 -1.20 -10.99
N ILE A 79 -8.45 0.07 -10.63
CA ILE A 79 -9.00 1.13 -11.47
C ILE A 79 -8.19 1.23 -12.76
N ASN A 80 -6.86 1.28 -12.65
CA ASN A 80 -5.99 1.41 -13.81
C ASN A 80 -6.16 0.28 -14.83
N ARG A 81 -6.40 -0.94 -14.36
CA ARG A 81 -6.48 -2.13 -15.22
C ARG A 81 -7.88 -2.45 -15.72
N ASN A 82 -8.91 -2.16 -14.95
CA ASN A 82 -10.27 -2.66 -15.20
C ASN A 82 -11.26 -1.58 -15.61
N ILE A 83 -10.94 -0.30 -15.42
CA ILE A 83 -11.82 0.81 -15.73
C ILE A 83 -11.36 1.50 -17.01
N SER A 84 -12.29 1.84 -17.89
CA SER A 84 -11.97 2.53 -19.15
C SER A 84 -11.36 3.92 -18.91
N SER A 85 -10.50 4.39 -19.80
CA SER A 85 -9.84 5.69 -19.68
C SER A 85 -10.83 6.84 -19.52
N LYS A 86 -11.99 6.76 -20.15
CA LYS A 86 -13.05 7.76 -20.01
C LYS A 86 -13.56 7.83 -18.57
N ASN A 87 -13.93 6.68 -18.01
CA ASN A 87 -14.43 6.59 -16.64
C ASN A 87 -13.35 6.94 -15.60
N GLN A 88 -12.09 6.62 -15.88
CA GLN A 88 -10.97 7.05 -15.05
C GLN A 88 -10.86 8.58 -14.99
N SER A 89 -11.00 9.25 -16.14
CA SER A 89 -10.94 10.71 -16.20
C SER A 89 -12.10 11.36 -15.45
N GLU A 90 -13.31 10.82 -15.59
CA GLU A 90 -14.49 11.29 -14.86
C GLU A 90 -14.31 11.10 -13.35
N LEU A 91 -13.89 9.93 -12.91
CA LEU A 91 -13.64 9.63 -11.50
C LEU A 91 -12.56 10.54 -10.90
N SER A 92 -11.46 10.75 -11.63
CA SER A 92 -10.39 11.65 -11.18
C SER A 92 -10.87 13.10 -11.03
N ALA A 93 -11.70 13.58 -11.95
CA ALA A 93 -12.29 14.91 -11.89
C ALA A 93 -13.22 15.06 -10.69
N GLU A 94 -14.06 14.07 -10.42
CA GLU A 94 -14.97 14.05 -9.27
C GLU A 94 -14.22 14.04 -7.93
N ILE A 95 -13.15 13.24 -7.82
CA ILE A 95 -12.30 13.20 -6.63
C ILE A 95 -11.64 14.58 -6.41
N ASN A 96 -11.14 15.21 -7.45
CA ASN A 96 -10.53 16.54 -7.34
C ASN A 96 -11.53 17.61 -6.94
N GLU A 97 -12.74 17.59 -7.47
CA GLU A 97 -13.81 18.51 -7.07
C GLU A 97 -14.16 18.32 -5.60
N PHE A 98 -14.31 17.07 -5.16
CA PHE A 98 -14.59 16.74 -3.77
C PHE A 98 -13.47 17.22 -2.81
N LEU A 99 -12.22 16.99 -3.18
CA LEU A 99 -11.06 17.51 -2.45
C LEU A 99 -11.08 19.04 -2.33
N ASN A 100 -11.40 19.74 -3.41
CA ASN A 100 -11.46 21.19 -3.42
C ASN A 100 -12.57 21.72 -2.51
N ILE A 101 -13.71 21.07 -2.46
CA ILE A 101 -14.82 21.41 -1.56
C ILE A 101 -14.38 21.26 -0.10
N ILE A 102 -13.74 20.14 0.26
CA ILE A 102 -13.26 19.89 1.61
C ILE A 102 -12.24 20.94 2.03
N LEU A 103 -11.21 21.16 1.22
CA LEU A 103 -10.13 22.10 1.54
C LEU A 103 -10.62 23.54 1.62
N LYS A 104 -11.58 23.92 0.79
CA LYS A 104 -12.18 25.24 0.82
C LYS A 104 -13.03 25.47 2.08
N ASN A 105 -13.84 24.48 2.46
CA ASN A 105 -14.70 24.58 3.64
C ASN A 105 -13.90 24.67 4.94
N GLU A 106 -12.80 23.93 5.00
CA GLU A 106 -11.91 23.89 6.18
C GLU A 106 -10.87 25.02 6.19
N THR A 107 -10.82 25.85 5.15
CA THR A 107 -9.76 26.87 4.97
C THR A 107 -8.34 26.32 5.11
N LYS A 108 -8.14 25.06 4.72
CA LYS A 108 -6.89 24.32 4.84
C LYS A 108 -6.28 24.05 3.46
N ASN A 109 -4.98 24.02 3.41
CA ASN A 109 -4.23 23.85 2.15
C ASN A 109 -3.81 22.41 1.88
N ASN A 110 -3.93 21.55 2.89
CA ASN A 110 -3.47 20.16 2.80
C ASN A 110 -4.48 19.22 3.45
N ILE A 111 -4.67 18.06 2.82
CA ILE A 111 -5.58 17.02 3.32
C ILE A 111 -5.18 16.48 4.71
N SER A 112 -3.91 16.53 5.06
CA SER A 112 -3.42 16.12 6.38
C SER A 112 -3.88 17.04 7.53
N GLU A 113 -4.32 18.26 7.20
CA GLU A 113 -4.85 19.23 8.15
C GLU A 113 -6.36 19.12 8.38
N VAL A 114 -7.03 18.30 7.55
CA VAL A 114 -8.48 18.10 7.63
C VAL A 114 -8.79 17.06 8.69
N ASP A 115 -9.73 17.37 9.58
CA ASP A 115 -10.19 16.45 10.61
C ASP A 115 -11.02 15.31 10.03
N ASP A 116 -10.94 14.13 10.63
CA ASP A 116 -11.72 12.96 10.20
C ASP A 116 -13.23 13.21 10.27
N LEU A 117 -13.69 14.02 11.24
CA LEU A 117 -15.09 14.42 11.36
C LEU A 117 -15.58 15.22 10.15
N SER A 118 -14.74 16.09 9.59
CA SER A 118 -15.09 16.85 8.38
C SER A 118 -15.25 15.94 7.17
N LEU A 119 -14.48 14.86 7.08
CA LEU A 119 -14.60 13.87 6.03
C LEU A 119 -15.88 13.03 6.16
N ILE A 120 -16.35 12.78 7.37
CA ILE A 120 -17.57 12.02 7.65
C ILE A 120 -18.84 12.85 7.35
N HIS A 121 -18.82 14.16 7.64
CA HIS A 121 -19.98 15.04 7.53
C HIS A 121 -20.20 15.65 6.13
N ILE A 122 -19.41 15.28 5.18
CA ILE A 122 -19.58 15.67 3.78
C ILE A 122 -20.59 14.76 3.10
#